data_51a34c6c90f75e9add2538a6f6ca1193
#
_entry.id   51a34c6c90f75e9add2538a6f6ca1193
#
_cell.length_a   1.000
_cell.length_b   1.000
_cell.length_c   1.000
_cell.angle_alpha   90.00
_cell.angle_beta   90.00
_cell.angle_gamma   90.00
#
_symmetry.space_group_name_H-M   'P 1'
#
loop_
_entity.id
_entity.type
_entity.pdbx_description
1 polymer ?
#
loop_
_entity_poly.entity_id
_entity_poly.type
_entity_poly.pdbx_seq_one_letter_code
_entity_poly.pdbx_strand_id
1 'polypeptide(L)' 'MNVVASAPEGLEKYLAEEISNLGGFNINTYKRFINFECDFDTF' A
#
# COMPACT_ATOMS: atom_id res chain seq x y z
N MET A 1 -9.16 -3.90 -7.13
CA MET A 1 -7.88 -4.33 -7.70
C MET A 1 -6.87 -4.53 -6.59
N ASN A 2 -6.20 -5.65 -6.63
CA ASN A 2 -5.24 -6.01 -5.60
C ASN A 2 -3.84 -5.64 -6.07
N VAL A 3 -3.11 -4.88 -5.28
CA VAL A 3 -1.81 -4.37 -5.68
C VAL A 3 -0.78 -4.70 -4.61
N VAL A 4 0.42 -5.03 -5.07
CA VAL A 4 1.54 -5.25 -4.17
C VAL A 4 2.61 -4.22 -4.50
N ALA A 5 3.04 -3.48 -3.50
CA ALA A 5 4.07 -2.46 -3.66
C ALA A 5 5.26 -2.81 -2.79
N SER A 6 6.45 -2.69 -3.35
CA SER A 6 7.65 -2.91 -2.55
C SER A 6 7.97 -1.68 -1.72
N ALA A 7 8.57 -1.92 -0.56
CA ALA A 7 8.90 -0.84 0.35
C ALA A 7 10.23 -1.16 1.04
N PRO A 8 11.03 -0.13 1.32
CA PRO A 8 12.24 -0.33 2.10
C PRO A 8 11.89 -0.81 3.49
N GLU A 9 12.74 -1.64 4.05
CA GLU A 9 12.52 -2.12 5.40
C GLU A 9 12.47 -0.95 6.37
N GLY A 10 11.44 -0.93 7.20
CA GLY A 10 11.28 0.13 8.17
C GLY A 10 10.38 1.27 7.70
N LEU A 11 10.07 1.32 6.41
CA LEU A 11 9.23 2.38 5.87
C LEU A 11 7.86 1.87 5.43
N GLU A 12 7.55 0.63 5.71
CA GLU A 12 6.28 0.05 5.27
C GLU A 12 5.09 0.82 5.84
N LYS A 13 5.18 1.17 7.11
CA LYS A 13 4.09 1.88 7.77
C LYS A 13 3.88 3.26 7.16
N TYR A 14 4.96 3.92 6.84
CA TYR A 14 4.90 5.24 6.23
C TYR A 14 4.23 5.16 4.87
N LEU A 15 4.62 4.20 4.08
CA LEU A 15 4.03 4.03 2.75
C LEU A 15 2.57 3.62 2.84
N ALA A 16 2.23 2.80 3.82
CA ALA A 16 0.84 2.41 4.00
C ALA A 16 -0.04 3.64 4.26
N GLU A 17 0.48 4.59 5.02
CA GLU A 17 -0.26 5.82 5.28
C GLU A 17 -0.46 6.61 4.00
N GLU A 18 0.55 6.70 3.17
CA GLU A 18 0.42 7.39 1.89
C GLU A 18 -0.58 6.70 0.98
N ILE A 19 -0.55 5.39 0.96
CA ILE A 19 -1.49 4.62 0.13
C ILE A 19 -2.91 4.88 0.60
N SER A 20 -3.12 4.94 1.91
CA SER A 20 -4.43 5.23 2.44
C SER A 20 -4.91 6.60 2.01
N ASN A 21 -4.02 7.57 1.98
CA ASN A 21 -4.37 8.93 1.55
C ASN A 21 -4.71 8.98 0.08
N LEU A 22 -4.20 8.05 -0.70
CA LEU A 22 -4.47 8.00 -2.13
C LEU A 22 -5.71 7.18 -2.47
N GLY A 23 -6.36 6.62 -1.48
CA GLY A 23 -7.60 5.87 -1.73
C GLY A 23 -7.46 4.37 -1.61
N GLY A 24 -6.30 3.87 -1.20
CA GLY A 24 -6.12 2.44 -0.99
C GLY A 24 -6.85 1.98 0.27
N PHE A 25 -7.23 0.71 0.30
CA PHE A 25 -7.90 0.13 1.46
C PHE A 25 -7.49 -1.32 1.61
N ASN A 26 -7.89 -1.92 2.72
CA ASN A 26 -7.48 -3.28 3.08
C ASN A 26 -5.97 -3.41 3.01
N ILE A 27 -5.30 -2.46 3.64
CA ILE A 27 -3.84 -2.36 3.56
C ILE A 27 -3.21 -3.31 4.56
N ASN A 28 -2.32 -4.16 4.09
CA ASN A 28 -1.55 -5.06 4.93
C ASN A 28 -0.07 -4.79 4.71
N THR A 29 0.64 -4.56 5.79
CA THR A 29 2.07 -4.30 5.71
C THR A 29 2.85 -5.56 6.05
N TYR A 30 3.85 -5.83 5.26
CA TYR A 30 4.74 -6.95 5.46
C TYR A 30 6.17 -6.45 5.41
N LYS A 31 7.09 -7.32 5.69
CA LYS A 31 8.49 -6.92 5.65
C LYS A 31 8.87 -6.64 4.19
N ARG A 32 9.18 -5.40 3.90
CA ARG A 32 9.65 -4.94 2.59
C ARG A 32 8.57 -4.88 1.52
N PHE A 33 7.30 -5.09 1.87
CA PHE A 33 6.27 -4.87 0.87
C PHE A 33 4.93 -4.64 1.55
N ILE A 34 4.02 -4.09 0.77
CA ILE A 34 2.68 -3.75 1.23
C ILE A 34 1.69 -4.31 0.22
N ASN A 35 0.65 -4.96 0.73
CA ASN A 35 -0.45 -5.44 -0.10
C ASN A 35 -1.68 -4.60 0.21
N PHE A 36 -2.34 -4.12 -0.83
CA PHE A 36 -3.52 -3.30 -0.62
C PHE A 36 -4.45 -3.42 -1.81
N GLU A 37 -5.67 -2.90 -1.64
CA GLU A 37 -6.64 -2.86 -2.71
C GLU A 37 -6.97 -1.43 -3.04
N CYS A 38 -7.25 -1.20 -4.29
CA CYS A 38 -7.72 0.09 -4.73
C CYS A 38 -8.81 -0.13 -5.76
N ASP A 39 -9.68 0.87 -5.86
CA ASP A 39 -10.87 0.75 -6.68
C ASP A 39 -10.97 1.94 -7.62
N PHE A 40 -9.89 2.22 -8.28
CA PHE A 40 -9.89 3.34 -9.21
C PHE A 40 -9.00 2.99 -10.39
N ASP A 41 -9.28 3.64 -11.47
CA ASP A 41 -8.59 3.39 -12.73
C ASP A 41 -7.51 4.42 -13.02
N THR A 42 -7.23 5.26 -12.08
CA THR A 42 -6.19 6.28 -12.25
C THR A 42 -4.87 5.88 -11.64
N PHE A 43 -4.75 4.71 -11.20
CA PHE A 43 -3.55 4.26 -10.52
C PHE A 43 -2.39 3.93 -11.47
#